data_ec7a3eec6422eef758a2fa70a0e437b8
#
_entry.id   ec7a3eec6422eef758a2fa70a0e437b8
#
_cell.length_a   1.000
_cell.length_b   1.000
_cell.length_c   1.000
_cell.angle_alpha   90.00
_cell.angle_beta   90.00
_cell.angle_gamma   90.00
#
_symmetry.space_group_name_H-M   'P 1'
#
loop_
_entity.id
_entity.type
_entity.pdbx_description
1 polymer ?
#
loop_
_entity_poly.entity_id
_entity_poly.type
_entity_poly.pdbx_seq_one_letter_code
_entity_poly.pdbx_strand_id
1 'polypeptide(L)'
;PHCVVAPQGQERGFVVHVHAGDAANVHIELEEGGTREVYQDPNDAPDADVDGTLWGEASFHIPGDLPMGYHELVLESGGIGKHACPLIITPARLSTADEFVERPISGVMAQLYSVRSESSWGIGDFQDLGQLAETLAPHADFLLVNPLHAAEPLPPVEDSPYLPTTRRFICLLYTSDAADERSS
;
A
#
# COMPACT_ATOMS: atom_id res chain seq x y z
N PRO A 1 0.04 -5.88 18.74
CA PRO A 1 -0.10 -6.31 17.34
C PRO A 1 0.91 -5.62 16.44
N HIS A 2 1.22 -6.23 15.27
CA HIS A 2 2.09 -5.60 14.27
C HIS A 2 1.33 -4.61 13.38
N CYS A 3 0.03 -4.79 13.26
CA CYS A 3 -0.90 -3.93 12.53
C CYS A 3 -2.33 -4.26 12.97
N VAL A 4 -3.20 -3.26 12.96
CA VAL A 4 -4.64 -3.44 13.20
C VAL A 4 -5.38 -2.95 11.97
N VAL A 5 -6.34 -3.74 11.48
CA VAL A 5 -7.18 -3.39 10.31
C VAL A 5 -8.64 -3.50 10.72
N ALA A 6 -9.42 -2.47 10.41
CA ALA A 6 -10.86 -2.43 10.66
C ALA A 6 -11.61 -1.81 9.49
N PRO A 7 -12.78 -2.34 9.08
CA PRO A 7 -13.67 -1.65 8.15
C PRO A 7 -14.28 -0.41 8.79
N GLN A 8 -14.44 0.66 8.03
CA GLN A 8 -15.15 1.86 8.46
C GLN A 8 -16.58 1.51 8.93
N GLY A 9 -17.01 2.12 10.00
CA GLY A 9 -18.34 1.87 10.60
C GLY A 9 -18.39 0.66 11.54
N GLN A 10 -17.26 0.00 11.79
CA GLN A 10 -17.18 -1.18 12.68
C GLN A 10 -16.16 -0.94 13.79
N GLU A 11 -16.56 -1.30 15.01
CA GLU A 11 -15.63 -1.37 16.13
C GLU A 11 -14.70 -2.58 15.96
N ARG A 12 -13.47 -2.45 16.42
CA ARG A 12 -12.48 -3.53 16.35
C ARG A 12 -11.75 -3.69 17.66
N GLY A 13 -11.93 -4.85 18.30
CA GLY A 13 -11.17 -5.24 19.49
C GLY A 13 -9.72 -5.63 19.16
N PHE A 14 -8.81 -5.32 20.07
CA PHE A 14 -7.42 -5.77 20.04
C PHE A 14 -6.88 -5.86 21.47
N VAL A 15 -5.76 -6.55 21.61
CA VAL A 15 -5.09 -6.70 22.90
C VAL A 15 -3.65 -6.15 22.82
N VAL A 16 -3.17 -5.66 23.96
CA VAL A 16 -1.78 -5.29 24.18
C VAL A 16 -1.24 -6.00 25.39
N HIS A 17 0.07 -6.22 25.42
CA HIS A 17 0.75 -6.78 26.57
C HIS A 17 1.70 -5.73 27.17
N VAL A 18 1.61 -5.55 28.48
CA VAL A 18 2.46 -4.66 29.27
C VAL A 18 3.01 -5.43 30.48
N HIS A 19 3.97 -4.88 31.20
CA HIS A 19 4.38 -5.53 32.44
C HIS A 19 3.20 -5.58 33.42
N ALA A 20 3.06 -6.69 34.11
CA ALA A 20 1.97 -6.88 35.07
C ALA A 20 1.91 -5.76 36.09
N GLY A 21 0.74 -5.14 36.23
CA GLY A 21 0.50 -4.00 37.10
C GLY A 21 0.78 -2.63 36.48
N ASP A 22 1.37 -2.55 35.29
CA ASP A 22 1.57 -1.27 34.62
C ASP A 22 0.27 -0.82 33.90
N ALA A 23 0.07 0.50 33.84
CA ALA A 23 -1.00 1.06 33.04
C ALA A 23 -0.67 0.98 31.56
N ALA A 24 -1.66 0.60 30.75
CA ALA A 24 -1.61 0.65 29.28
C ALA A 24 -2.39 1.89 28.81
N ASN A 25 -1.69 2.91 28.34
CA ASN A 25 -2.31 4.10 27.77
C ASN A 25 -2.25 3.98 26.26
N VAL A 26 -3.43 3.89 25.62
CA VAL A 26 -3.52 3.70 24.17
C VAL A 26 -4.32 4.83 23.55
N HIS A 27 -3.81 5.37 22.44
CA HIS A 27 -4.50 6.36 21.63
C HIS A 27 -4.20 6.18 20.16
N ILE A 28 -4.96 6.87 19.30
CA ILE A 28 -4.77 6.85 17.84
C ILE A 28 -4.25 8.21 17.39
N GLU A 29 -3.18 8.21 16.63
CA GLU A 29 -2.70 9.37 15.87
C GLU A 29 -3.27 9.27 14.45
N LEU A 30 -4.05 10.29 14.03
CA LEU A 30 -4.73 10.28 12.73
C LEU A 30 -3.79 10.70 11.61
N GLU A 31 -3.96 10.13 10.41
CA GLU A 31 -3.18 10.43 9.20
C GLU A 31 -3.18 11.93 8.87
N GLU A 32 -4.33 12.60 8.99
CA GLU A 32 -4.47 14.04 8.73
C GLU A 32 -4.14 14.92 9.94
N GLY A 33 -3.64 14.32 11.01
CA GLY A 33 -3.34 14.97 12.27
C GLY A 33 -4.45 14.92 13.30
N GLY A 34 -4.07 15.15 14.56
CA GLY A 34 -4.95 15.01 15.73
C GLY A 34 -4.92 13.59 16.32
N THR A 35 -5.53 13.46 17.48
CA THR A 35 -5.59 12.21 18.24
C THR A 35 -7.02 11.79 18.54
N ARG A 36 -7.23 10.48 18.65
CA ARG A 36 -8.49 9.88 19.08
C ARG A 36 -8.21 8.89 20.20
N GLU A 37 -9.11 8.85 21.14
CA GLU A 37 -9.06 7.88 22.23
C GLU A 37 -9.56 6.51 21.78
N VAL A 38 -9.04 5.46 22.40
CA VAL A 38 -9.60 4.11 22.35
C VAL A 38 -10.24 3.77 23.69
N TYR A 39 -11.15 2.82 23.69
CA TYR A 39 -11.84 2.42 24.91
C TYR A 39 -11.22 1.13 25.44
N GLN A 40 -10.88 1.15 26.74
CA GLN A 40 -10.39 -0.04 27.43
C GLN A 40 -11.58 -0.91 27.84
N ASP A 41 -11.51 -2.19 27.51
CA ASP A 41 -12.48 -3.19 27.89
C ASP A 41 -12.04 -3.94 29.15
N PRO A 42 -13.00 -4.48 29.92
CA PRO A 42 -12.66 -5.41 30.99
C PRO A 42 -11.86 -6.60 30.46
N ASN A 43 -10.81 -6.98 31.16
CA ASN A 43 -9.99 -8.13 30.82
C ASN A 43 -9.57 -8.84 32.11
N ASP A 44 -9.97 -10.10 32.26
CA ASP A 44 -9.66 -10.95 33.40
C ASP A 44 -8.61 -12.03 33.02
N ALA A 45 -7.86 -11.82 31.93
CA ALA A 45 -6.80 -12.75 31.54
C ALA A 45 -5.72 -12.80 32.63
N PRO A 46 -5.24 -13.99 33.01
CA PRO A 46 -4.19 -14.12 33.98
C PRO A 46 -2.86 -13.63 33.41
N ASP A 47 -2.03 -13.04 34.29
CA ASP A 47 -0.67 -12.68 33.93
C ASP A 47 0.13 -13.92 33.50
N ALA A 48 1.03 -13.74 32.54
CA ALA A 48 1.90 -14.78 32.02
C ALA A 48 3.38 -14.47 32.31
N ASP A 49 4.12 -15.48 32.79
CA ASP A 49 5.58 -15.36 32.91
C ASP A 49 6.23 -15.71 31.57
N VAL A 50 6.99 -14.76 31.03
CA VAL A 50 7.81 -14.95 29.84
C VAL A 50 9.24 -14.57 30.17
N ASP A 51 10.12 -15.53 30.18
CA ASP A 51 11.56 -15.35 30.47
C ASP A 51 11.83 -14.63 31.80
N GLY A 52 11.02 -14.92 32.83
CA GLY A 52 11.16 -14.33 34.17
C GLY A 52 10.57 -12.92 34.30
N THR A 53 9.87 -12.45 33.30
CA THR A 53 9.11 -11.19 33.32
C THR A 53 7.61 -11.50 33.31
N LEU A 54 6.87 -10.94 34.25
CA LEU A 54 5.43 -11.12 34.33
C LEU A 54 4.72 -10.11 33.43
N TRP A 55 3.94 -10.61 32.48
CA TRP A 55 3.18 -9.82 31.50
C TRP A 55 1.69 -9.88 31.77
N GLY A 56 1.06 -8.75 31.82
CA GLY A 56 -0.39 -8.59 31.84
C GLY A 56 -0.95 -8.29 30.45
N GLU A 57 -2.20 -8.65 30.23
CA GLU A 57 -2.94 -8.34 29.00
C GLU A 57 -3.98 -7.26 29.27
N ALA A 58 -4.08 -6.27 28.38
CA ALA A 58 -5.14 -5.27 28.40
C ALA A 58 -5.89 -5.29 27.06
N SER A 59 -7.23 -5.32 27.13
CA SER A 59 -8.13 -5.31 25.98
C SER A 59 -8.63 -3.91 25.70
N PHE A 60 -8.71 -3.59 24.42
CA PHE A 60 -9.19 -2.31 23.92
C PHE A 60 -10.08 -2.51 22.69
N HIS A 61 -10.94 -1.54 22.40
CA HIS A 61 -11.59 -1.46 21.12
C HIS A 61 -11.47 -0.06 20.50
N ILE A 62 -11.31 -0.05 19.18
CA ILE A 62 -11.31 1.15 18.35
C ILE A 62 -12.75 1.54 18.05
N PRO A 63 -13.10 2.85 18.12
CA PRO A 63 -14.42 3.31 17.76
C PRO A 63 -14.69 3.13 16.25
N GLY A 64 -15.93 2.80 15.90
CA GLY A 64 -16.32 2.58 14.50
C GLY A 64 -16.45 3.87 13.66
N ASP A 65 -16.36 5.05 14.29
CA ASP A 65 -16.52 6.35 13.62
C ASP A 65 -15.22 6.97 13.11
N LEU A 66 -14.12 6.19 13.05
CA LEU A 66 -12.87 6.67 12.49
C LEU A 66 -12.98 6.92 10.98
N PRO A 67 -12.30 7.96 10.47
CA PRO A 67 -12.19 8.16 9.03
C PRO A 67 -11.39 7.02 8.39
N MET A 68 -11.65 6.76 7.10
CA MET A 68 -10.77 5.88 6.32
C MET A 68 -9.38 6.48 6.23
N GLY A 69 -8.35 5.64 6.26
CA GLY A 69 -6.96 6.08 6.13
C GLY A 69 -5.97 5.17 6.83
N TYR A 70 -4.73 5.64 6.85
CA TYR A 70 -3.58 4.99 7.48
C TYR A 70 -3.20 5.77 8.73
N HIS A 71 -3.69 5.32 9.86
CA HIS A 71 -3.45 5.92 11.17
C HIS A 71 -2.36 5.16 11.92
N GLU A 72 -2.00 5.66 13.08
CA GLU A 72 -1.07 5.00 13.98
C GLU A 72 -1.74 4.72 15.33
N LEU A 73 -1.65 3.48 15.78
CA LEU A 73 -2.09 3.07 17.11
C LEU A 73 -0.88 3.11 18.03
N VAL A 74 -0.94 3.94 19.08
CA VAL A 74 0.15 4.21 19.99
C VAL A 74 -0.17 3.65 21.37
N LEU A 75 0.75 2.89 21.93
CA LEU A 75 0.73 2.38 23.30
C LEU A 75 1.86 3.03 24.09
N GLU A 76 1.54 3.56 25.25
CA GLU A 76 2.52 4.04 26.24
C GLU A 76 2.33 3.30 27.57
N SER A 77 3.40 2.73 28.10
CA SER A 77 3.42 2.06 29.40
C SER A 77 4.76 2.23 30.09
N GLY A 78 4.76 2.28 31.43
CA GLY A 78 5.93 2.56 32.22
C GLY A 78 7.09 1.58 32.00
N GLY A 79 6.80 0.29 31.95
CA GLY A 79 7.80 -0.76 31.83
C GLY A 79 8.35 -0.98 30.43
N ILE A 80 7.57 -0.67 29.39
CA ILE A 80 7.95 -0.93 27.99
C ILE A 80 8.17 0.34 27.16
N GLY A 81 7.79 1.52 27.67
CA GLY A 81 7.90 2.80 26.95
C GLY A 81 6.81 3.00 25.89
N LYS A 82 7.13 3.77 24.84
CA LYS A 82 6.22 4.07 23.72
C LYS A 82 6.43 3.07 22.57
N HIS A 83 5.34 2.46 22.13
CA HIS A 83 5.28 1.58 20.95
C HIS A 83 4.16 2.03 20.03
N ALA A 84 4.35 1.85 18.73
CA ALA A 84 3.35 2.19 17.75
C ALA A 84 3.22 1.09 16.69
N CYS A 85 2.02 0.98 16.11
CA CYS A 85 1.77 0.11 14.97
C CYS A 85 0.74 0.74 14.01
N PRO A 86 0.78 0.40 12.71
CA PRO A 86 -0.21 0.87 11.77
C PRO A 86 -1.63 0.46 12.16
N LEU A 87 -2.56 1.42 12.06
CA LEU A 87 -4.00 1.21 12.13
C LEU A 87 -4.60 1.60 10.79
N ILE A 88 -5.15 0.64 10.08
CA ILE A 88 -5.72 0.85 8.74
C ILE A 88 -7.24 0.77 8.83
N ILE A 89 -7.92 1.89 8.53
CA ILE A 89 -9.38 1.92 8.41
C ILE A 89 -9.72 1.82 6.92
N THR A 90 -10.27 0.68 6.55
CA THR A 90 -10.62 0.38 5.16
C THR A 90 -12.05 0.78 4.84
N PRO A 91 -12.41 1.01 3.57
CA PRO A 91 -13.81 1.05 3.19
C PRO A 91 -14.48 -0.29 3.52
N ALA A 92 -15.77 -0.25 3.82
CA ALA A 92 -16.55 -1.48 4.07
C ALA A 92 -16.62 -2.38 2.84
N ARG A 93 -16.47 -1.79 1.65
CA ARG A 93 -16.44 -2.47 0.36
C ARG A 93 -15.57 -1.67 -0.61
N LEU A 94 -14.79 -2.35 -1.42
CA LEU A 94 -14.11 -1.71 -2.54
C LEU A 94 -15.13 -1.23 -3.56
N SER A 95 -14.91 -0.01 -4.10
CA SER A 95 -15.67 0.48 -5.23
C SER A 95 -15.41 -0.41 -6.46
N THR A 96 -16.40 -0.51 -7.31
CA THR A 96 -16.30 -1.23 -8.59
C THR A 96 -16.25 -0.23 -9.73
N ALA A 97 -15.84 -0.70 -10.91
CA ALA A 97 -15.82 0.13 -12.11
C ALA A 97 -17.20 0.71 -12.46
N ASP A 98 -18.29 0.06 -12.01
CA ASP A 98 -19.66 0.52 -12.23
C ASP A 98 -19.96 1.91 -11.64
N GLU A 99 -19.18 2.33 -10.63
CA GLU A 99 -19.29 3.68 -10.06
C GLU A 99 -18.69 4.78 -10.94
N PHE A 100 -17.82 4.40 -11.88
CA PHE A 100 -17.07 5.32 -12.74
C PHE A 100 -17.50 5.26 -14.20
N VAL A 101 -18.24 4.21 -14.60
CA VAL A 101 -18.62 3.98 -16.00
C VAL A 101 -20.12 3.65 -16.07
N GLU A 102 -20.83 4.35 -16.97
CA GLU A 102 -22.28 4.17 -17.17
C GLU A 102 -22.61 3.06 -18.18
N ARG A 103 -21.60 2.51 -18.86
CA ARG A 103 -21.70 1.50 -19.89
C ARG A 103 -20.57 0.48 -19.83
N PRO A 104 -20.73 -0.69 -20.41
CA PRO A 104 -19.59 -1.59 -20.61
C PRO A 104 -18.46 -0.89 -21.35
N ILE A 105 -17.24 -1.04 -20.85
CA ILE A 105 -16.03 -0.50 -21.45
C ILE A 105 -15.19 -1.63 -22.03
N SER A 106 -14.45 -1.33 -23.11
CA SER A 106 -13.52 -2.25 -23.74
C SER A 106 -12.16 -1.61 -23.91
N GLY A 107 -11.11 -2.42 -23.84
CA GLY A 107 -9.76 -1.91 -23.95
C GLY A 107 -8.79 -2.88 -24.60
N VAL A 108 -7.57 -2.42 -24.77
CA VAL A 108 -6.48 -3.20 -25.33
C VAL A 108 -5.44 -3.45 -24.25
N MET A 109 -4.89 -4.66 -24.23
CA MET A 109 -3.72 -4.99 -23.43
C MET A 109 -2.50 -5.05 -24.35
N ALA A 110 -1.43 -4.35 -23.95
CA ALA A 110 -0.18 -4.36 -24.71
C ALA A 110 1.01 -4.61 -23.77
N GLN A 111 1.99 -5.33 -24.27
CA GLN A 111 3.29 -5.46 -23.65
C GLN A 111 4.16 -4.30 -24.16
N LEU A 112 4.34 -3.25 -23.38
CA LEU A 112 5.03 -2.03 -23.84
C LEU A 112 6.39 -2.33 -24.45
N TYR A 113 7.19 -3.18 -23.83
CA TYR A 113 8.51 -3.58 -24.34
C TYR A 113 8.46 -4.24 -25.74
N SER A 114 7.30 -4.71 -26.20
CA SER A 114 7.10 -5.31 -27.52
C SER A 114 6.49 -4.36 -28.55
N VAL A 115 6.05 -3.18 -28.13
CA VAL A 115 5.50 -2.15 -29.02
C VAL A 115 6.62 -1.64 -29.93
N ARG A 116 6.30 -1.40 -31.20
CA ARG A 116 7.23 -0.88 -32.20
C ARG A 116 6.61 0.29 -32.92
N SER A 117 7.36 1.34 -33.11
CA SER A 117 7.07 2.48 -33.96
C SER A 117 8.25 2.73 -34.90
N GLU A 118 8.11 3.70 -35.81
CA GLU A 118 9.20 4.10 -36.70
C GLU A 118 10.36 4.75 -35.93
N SER A 119 10.08 5.38 -34.77
CA SER A 119 11.06 5.99 -33.87
C SER A 119 11.59 5.05 -32.80
N SER A 120 11.04 3.85 -32.67
CA SER A 120 11.45 2.88 -31.66
C SER A 120 12.89 2.45 -31.84
N TRP A 121 13.66 2.47 -30.76
CA TRP A 121 15.07 2.08 -30.76
C TRP A 121 15.32 0.59 -30.44
N GLY A 122 14.25 -0.21 -30.40
CA GLY A 122 14.33 -1.67 -30.23
C GLY A 122 13.47 -2.23 -29.09
N ILE A 123 13.06 -1.36 -28.19
CA ILE A 123 12.12 -1.64 -27.10
C ILE A 123 11.10 -0.50 -27.07
N GLY A 124 9.83 -0.80 -26.78
CA GLY A 124 8.81 0.22 -26.64
C GLY A 124 9.01 1.03 -25.36
N ASP A 125 8.93 2.33 -25.48
CA ASP A 125 9.11 3.30 -24.41
C ASP A 125 7.83 4.14 -24.15
N PHE A 126 7.92 5.20 -23.35
CA PHE A 126 6.76 6.07 -23.08
C PHE A 126 6.31 6.88 -24.27
N GLN A 127 7.20 7.18 -25.23
CA GLN A 127 6.79 7.82 -26.48
C GLN A 127 5.94 6.85 -27.33
N ASP A 128 6.37 5.59 -27.43
CA ASP A 128 5.60 4.53 -28.11
C ASP A 128 4.25 4.31 -27.41
N LEU A 129 4.23 4.36 -26.07
CA LEU A 129 2.99 4.27 -25.30
C LEU A 129 2.02 5.42 -25.65
N GLY A 130 2.54 6.65 -25.71
CA GLY A 130 1.76 7.84 -26.09
C GLY A 130 1.15 7.69 -27.50
N GLN A 131 1.95 7.32 -28.49
CA GLN A 131 1.50 7.09 -29.88
C GLN A 131 0.47 5.96 -29.96
N LEU A 132 0.67 4.88 -29.20
CA LEU A 132 -0.29 3.76 -29.14
C LEU A 132 -1.61 4.21 -28.52
N ALA A 133 -1.56 4.98 -27.42
CA ALA A 133 -2.74 5.52 -26.77
C ALA A 133 -3.54 6.45 -27.68
N GLU A 134 -2.88 7.36 -28.40
CA GLU A 134 -3.52 8.23 -29.39
C GLU A 134 -4.18 7.44 -30.53
N THR A 135 -3.51 6.40 -31.01
CA THR A 135 -4.04 5.53 -32.07
C THR A 135 -5.28 4.76 -31.61
N LEU A 136 -5.30 4.32 -30.36
CA LEU A 136 -6.39 3.52 -29.81
C LEU A 136 -7.55 4.36 -29.25
N ALA A 137 -7.33 5.63 -28.92
CA ALA A 137 -8.35 6.50 -28.29
C ALA A 137 -9.72 6.52 -29.00
N PRO A 138 -9.83 6.47 -30.36
CA PRO A 138 -11.12 6.40 -31.04
C PRO A 138 -11.82 5.03 -30.93
N HIS A 139 -11.11 3.98 -30.48
CA HIS A 139 -11.56 2.58 -30.60
C HIS A 139 -11.62 1.83 -29.27
N ALA A 140 -10.98 2.35 -28.24
CA ALA A 140 -10.87 1.71 -26.94
C ALA A 140 -11.02 2.72 -25.79
N ASP A 141 -11.58 2.25 -24.69
CA ASP A 141 -11.81 3.08 -23.50
C ASP A 141 -10.60 3.07 -22.56
N PHE A 142 -9.75 2.06 -22.64
CA PHE A 142 -8.52 1.98 -21.85
C PHE A 142 -7.41 1.20 -22.56
N LEU A 143 -6.18 1.45 -22.14
CA LEU A 143 -4.99 0.71 -22.52
C LEU A 143 -4.31 0.18 -21.26
N LEU A 144 -4.19 -1.14 -21.14
CA LEU A 144 -3.48 -1.79 -20.05
C LEU A 144 -2.10 -2.22 -20.53
N VAL A 145 -1.07 -1.85 -19.81
CA VAL A 145 0.31 -2.25 -20.11
C VAL A 145 0.89 -3.17 -19.03
N ASN A 146 1.96 -3.87 -19.37
CA ASN A 146 2.73 -4.65 -18.41
C ASN A 146 3.26 -3.78 -17.26
N PRO A 147 3.61 -4.37 -16.09
CA PRO A 147 4.28 -3.64 -15.02
C PRO A 147 5.57 -2.97 -15.50
N LEU A 148 5.73 -1.68 -15.17
CA LEU A 148 6.86 -0.84 -15.59
C LEU A 148 7.98 -0.78 -14.54
N HIS A 149 8.15 -1.84 -13.77
CA HIS A 149 9.10 -1.92 -12.67
C HIS A 149 10.56 -1.87 -13.15
N ALA A 150 11.45 -1.39 -12.28
CA ALA A 150 12.88 -1.33 -12.56
C ALA A 150 13.50 -2.73 -12.66
N ALA A 151 14.18 -2.97 -13.78
CA ALA A 151 15.00 -4.15 -13.98
C ALA A 151 16.38 -3.99 -13.30
N GLU A 152 17.15 -5.07 -13.30
CA GLU A 152 18.55 -5.05 -12.86
C GLU A 152 19.37 -4.08 -13.73
N PRO A 153 20.07 -3.10 -13.12
CA PRO A 153 20.83 -2.11 -13.89
C PRO A 153 22.15 -2.63 -14.48
N LEU A 154 22.60 -3.80 -14.03
CA LEU A 154 23.86 -4.43 -14.47
C LEU A 154 23.60 -5.76 -15.16
N PRO A 155 24.37 -6.08 -16.21
CA PRO A 155 24.30 -7.39 -16.85
C PRO A 155 24.70 -8.55 -15.90
N PRO A 156 24.09 -9.74 -16.06
CA PRO A 156 23.05 -10.07 -17.02
C PRO A 156 21.69 -9.52 -16.60
N VAL A 157 21.02 -8.81 -17.51
CA VAL A 157 19.65 -8.32 -17.29
C VAL A 157 18.68 -9.47 -17.49
N GLU A 158 17.72 -9.61 -16.59
CA GLU A 158 16.63 -10.60 -16.72
C GLU A 158 15.82 -10.35 -17.99
N ASP A 159 15.54 -11.42 -18.73
CA ASP A 159 14.75 -11.35 -19.99
C ASP A 159 13.26 -11.01 -19.72
N SER A 160 12.82 -11.15 -18.48
CA SER A 160 11.43 -10.97 -18.09
C SER A 160 11.21 -9.71 -17.27
N PRO A 161 10.35 -8.78 -17.71
CA PRO A 161 9.98 -7.59 -16.93
C PRO A 161 9.14 -7.92 -15.68
N TYR A 162 8.71 -9.17 -15.53
CA TYR A 162 7.92 -9.62 -14.39
C TYR A 162 8.74 -10.02 -13.17
N LEU A 163 10.08 -10.06 -13.29
CA LEU A 163 11.02 -10.29 -12.19
C LEU A 163 11.82 -9.02 -11.89
N PRO A 164 11.21 -7.97 -11.31
CA PRO A 164 11.89 -6.72 -11.09
C PRO A 164 12.83 -6.80 -9.89
N THR A 165 13.94 -6.07 -9.97
CA THR A 165 14.83 -5.83 -8.82
C THR A 165 14.11 -5.02 -7.74
N THR A 166 13.27 -4.08 -8.15
CA THR A 166 12.44 -3.28 -7.25
C THR A 166 11.13 -2.87 -7.90
N ARG A 167 10.09 -2.78 -7.09
CA ARG A 167 8.78 -2.26 -7.50
C ARG A 167 8.58 -0.79 -7.16
N ARG A 168 9.57 -0.14 -6.54
CA ARG A 168 9.51 1.27 -6.13
C ARG A 168 9.82 2.25 -7.26
N PHE A 169 10.54 1.79 -8.27
CA PHE A 169 11.01 2.64 -9.37
C PHE A 169 10.55 2.08 -10.71
N ILE A 170 10.37 2.97 -11.67
CA ILE A 170 10.10 2.63 -13.06
C ILE A 170 11.44 2.26 -13.72
N CYS A 171 11.41 1.32 -14.64
CA CYS A 171 12.57 0.94 -15.42
C CYS A 171 13.06 2.12 -16.28
N LEU A 172 14.33 2.45 -16.18
CA LEU A 172 14.96 3.55 -16.92
C LEU A 172 14.84 3.39 -18.44
N LEU A 173 14.75 2.15 -18.95
CA LEU A 173 14.55 1.87 -20.36
C LEU A 173 13.27 2.48 -20.93
N TYR A 174 12.22 2.66 -20.12
CA TYR A 174 10.98 3.30 -20.54
C TYR A 174 11.03 4.82 -20.49
N THR A 175 11.98 5.39 -19.75
CA THR A 175 12.12 6.83 -19.52
C THR A 175 13.30 7.45 -20.28
N SER A 176 14.17 6.63 -20.87
CA SER A 176 15.34 7.13 -21.58
C SER A 176 14.93 7.77 -22.88
N ASP A 177 15.22 9.05 -23.03
CA ASP A 177 15.19 9.74 -24.31
C ASP A 177 16.47 9.40 -25.08
N ALA A 178 16.54 8.16 -25.56
CA ALA A 178 17.68 7.68 -26.34
C ALA A 178 17.79 8.39 -27.71
N ALA A 179 16.83 9.25 -28.07
CA ALA A 179 16.87 10.04 -29.28
C ALA A 179 17.85 11.22 -29.20
N ASP A 180 18.07 11.80 -28.02
CA ASP A 180 18.95 12.96 -27.83
C ASP A 180 20.45 12.60 -27.87
N GLU A 181 20.84 11.36 -27.58
CA GLU A 181 22.25 10.96 -27.62
C GLU A 181 22.78 10.66 -29.02
N ARG A 182 21.92 10.59 -30.05
CA ARG A 182 22.31 10.35 -31.45
C ARG A 182 22.59 11.62 -32.24
N SER A 183 22.46 12.80 -31.62
CA SER A 183 22.67 14.11 -32.27
C SER A 183 24.00 14.78 -31.95
N SER A 184 24.97 14.02 -31.39
CA SER A 184 26.33 14.54 -31.11
C SER A 184 27.41 13.75 -31.85
#